data_f3c503857da58ac68446c9e1f35b0614
#
_entry.id   f3c503857da58ac68446c9e1f35b0614
#
_cell.length_a   1.000
_cell.length_b   1.000
_cell.length_c   1.000
_cell.angle_alpha   90.00
_cell.angle_beta   90.00
_cell.angle_gamma   90.00
#
_symmetry.space_group_name_H-M   'P 1'
#
loop_
_entity.id
_entity.type
_entity.pdbx_description
1 polymer ?
#
loop_
_entity_poly.entity_id
_entity_poly.type
_entity_poly.pdbx_seq_one_letter_code
_entity_poly.pdbx_strand_id
1 'polypeptide(L)'
;MFATEPITGADLPDGHIVLTYDDGPGPNTLYVAQYLAEVNVEATFFLVGNSIEKMPDVPAQVRALGHRLGNHTWTHFYNGLPAQLESGGDIVDEMMRTAGLLSGEQALAFRPPYGAWNEQVAEVLNADDILAPAHVGPFNWNIHCTDWKSWLEGEDPVDVASCFRADAKKQGKGIVLLHDYTAEAHNRPERDFQLMAERNRADELTRALVPMLQADGFRFVPLATALKSPPE
;
A
#
# COMPACT_ATOMS: atom_id res chain seq x y z
N MET A 1 -15.75 6.80 -6.71
CA MET A 1 -16.65 5.99 -5.86
C MET A 1 -15.95 4.69 -5.49
N PHE A 2 -16.15 4.23 -4.27
CA PHE A 2 -15.58 2.97 -3.79
C PHE A 2 -16.40 1.79 -4.30
N ALA A 3 -15.70 0.77 -4.80
CA ALA A 3 -16.33 -0.49 -5.22
C ALA A 3 -16.76 -1.31 -3.99
N THR A 4 -17.76 -2.15 -4.14
CA THR A 4 -18.17 -3.11 -3.09
C THR A 4 -17.15 -4.22 -2.90
N GLU A 5 -16.49 -4.65 -3.98
CA GLU A 5 -15.45 -5.67 -3.96
C GLU A 5 -14.06 -5.05 -4.20
N PRO A 6 -13.03 -5.44 -3.44
CA PRO A 6 -11.68 -4.95 -3.64
C PRO A 6 -11.05 -5.36 -4.98
N ILE A 7 -10.25 -4.45 -5.54
CA ILE A 7 -9.44 -4.69 -6.74
C ILE A 7 -8.13 -5.37 -6.33
N THR A 8 -7.89 -6.58 -6.84
CA THR A 8 -6.74 -7.43 -6.41
C THR A 8 -5.66 -7.64 -7.46
N GLY A 9 -5.79 -7.07 -8.63
CA GLY A 9 -4.85 -7.32 -9.74
C GLY A 9 -5.13 -8.61 -10.53
N ALA A 10 -6.19 -9.34 -10.21
CA ALA A 10 -6.58 -10.55 -10.96
C ALA A 10 -6.92 -10.26 -12.42
N ASP A 11 -7.35 -9.06 -12.73
CA ASP A 11 -7.70 -8.60 -14.09
C ASP A 11 -6.50 -8.03 -14.88
N LEU A 12 -5.30 -7.96 -14.29
CA LEU A 12 -4.09 -7.58 -15.02
C LEU A 12 -3.75 -8.58 -16.12
N PRO A 13 -3.11 -8.16 -17.22
CA PRO A 13 -2.57 -9.09 -18.20
C PRO A 13 -1.51 -10.01 -17.58
N ASP A 14 -1.38 -11.23 -18.09
CA ASP A 14 -0.38 -12.19 -17.61
C ASP A 14 1.04 -11.60 -17.68
N GLY A 15 1.86 -11.92 -16.70
CA GLY A 15 3.21 -11.40 -16.57
C GLY A 15 3.30 -9.93 -16.09
N HIS A 16 2.17 -9.28 -15.75
CA HIS A 16 2.19 -7.90 -15.26
C HIS A 16 2.07 -7.83 -13.73
N ILE A 17 2.90 -7.00 -13.14
CA ILE A 17 3.00 -6.79 -11.69
C ILE A 17 2.90 -5.30 -11.36
N VAL A 18 2.14 -4.99 -10.33
CA VAL A 18 2.08 -3.68 -9.68
C VAL A 18 2.79 -3.76 -8.35
N LEU A 19 3.76 -2.88 -8.09
CA LEU A 19 4.39 -2.75 -6.77
C LEU A 19 3.63 -1.74 -5.92
N THR A 20 3.30 -2.13 -4.69
CA THR A 20 2.65 -1.25 -3.73
C THR A 20 3.29 -1.39 -2.35
N TYR A 21 3.39 -0.28 -1.63
CA TYR A 21 3.97 -0.18 -0.30
C TYR A 21 2.96 0.45 0.65
N ASP A 22 2.78 -0.16 1.82
CA ASP A 22 1.83 0.28 2.84
C ASP A 22 2.56 0.82 4.07
N ASP A 23 1.82 1.51 4.95
CA ASP A 23 2.18 1.98 6.28
C ASP A 23 3.12 3.20 6.34
N GLY A 24 3.73 3.60 5.24
CA GLY A 24 4.58 4.78 5.18
C GLY A 24 3.87 6.12 5.49
N PRO A 25 4.64 7.23 5.52
CA PRO A 25 6.06 7.28 5.34
C PRO A 25 6.85 6.84 6.58
N GLY A 26 7.98 6.23 6.32
CA GLY A 26 8.95 5.84 7.34
C GLY A 26 10.40 6.05 6.86
N PRO A 27 11.41 5.66 7.67
CA PRO A 27 12.81 5.87 7.35
C PRO A 27 13.26 5.28 6.01
N ASN A 28 12.63 4.20 5.54
CA ASN A 28 13.00 3.52 4.29
C ASN A 28 12.24 4.02 3.07
N THR A 29 11.14 4.76 3.23
CA THR A 29 10.26 5.18 2.12
C THR A 29 11.05 5.85 0.98
N LEU A 30 11.92 6.81 1.29
CA LEU A 30 12.68 7.51 0.26
C LEU A 30 13.77 6.65 -0.37
N TYR A 31 14.40 5.74 0.36
CA TYR A 31 15.40 4.82 -0.20
C TYR A 31 14.77 3.84 -1.19
N VAL A 32 13.58 3.32 -0.87
CA VAL A 32 12.77 2.51 -1.78
C VAL A 32 12.38 3.31 -3.02
N ALA A 33 11.81 4.50 -2.85
CA ALA A 33 11.36 5.34 -3.95
C ALA A 33 12.53 5.75 -4.88
N GLN A 34 13.68 6.14 -4.34
CA GLN A 34 14.87 6.47 -5.11
C GLN A 34 15.36 5.31 -5.97
N TYR A 35 15.47 4.11 -5.37
CA TYR A 35 15.90 2.94 -6.11
C TYR A 35 14.92 2.58 -7.24
N LEU A 36 13.63 2.61 -6.98
CA LEU A 36 12.63 2.31 -8.01
C LEU A 36 12.67 3.31 -9.16
N ALA A 37 12.90 4.60 -8.88
CA ALA A 37 13.11 5.62 -9.90
C ALA A 37 14.38 5.35 -10.73
N GLU A 38 15.49 4.95 -10.11
CA GLU A 38 16.75 4.59 -10.80
C GLU A 38 16.55 3.44 -11.81
N VAL A 39 15.69 2.47 -11.49
CA VAL A 39 15.41 1.32 -12.35
C VAL A 39 14.15 1.49 -13.22
N ASN A 40 13.57 2.69 -13.25
CA ASN A 40 12.38 3.06 -14.01
C ASN A 40 11.15 2.17 -13.70
N VAL A 41 10.91 1.88 -12.44
CA VAL A 41 9.75 1.15 -11.93
C VAL A 41 8.86 2.09 -11.14
N GLU A 42 7.64 2.35 -11.61
CA GLU A 42 6.63 3.09 -10.85
C GLU A 42 6.03 2.19 -9.75
N ALA A 43 5.82 2.75 -8.56
CA ALA A 43 5.09 2.12 -7.48
C ALA A 43 4.04 3.07 -6.89
N THR A 44 3.10 2.50 -6.12
CA THR A 44 2.14 3.28 -5.33
C THR A 44 2.42 3.08 -3.84
N PHE A 45 2.54 4.19 -3.11
CA PHE A 45 2.75 4.22 -1.66
C PHE A 45 1.44 4.61 -0.98
N PHE A 46 0.84 3.70 -0.24
CA PHE A 46 -0.35 3.93 0.57
C PHE A 46 0.08 4.43 1.94
N LEU A 47 -0.06 5.74 2.14
CA LEU A 47 0.50 6.44 3.28
C LEU A 47 -0.54 6.63 4.38
N VAL A 48 -0.10 6.49 5.63
CA VAL A 48 -0.89 6.68 6.85
C VAL A 48 -0.78 8.13 7.31
N GLY A 49 -1.91 8.79 7.59
CA GLY A 49 -1.97 10.22 7.87
C GLY A 49 -1.12 10.66 9.06
N ASN A 50 -1.16 9.94 10.19
CA ASN A 50 -0.34 10.25 11.36
C ASN A 50 1.17 10.05 11.12
N SER A 51 1.57 9.19 10.19
CA SER A 51 2.96 9.05 9.75
C SER A 51 3.38 10.22 8.85
N ILE A 52 2.47 10.72 8.00
CA ILE A 52 2.74 11.92 7.19
C ILE A 52 2.96 13.14 8.08
N GLU A 53 2.18 13.33 9.17
CA GLU A 53 2.42 14.44 10.10
C GLU A 53 3.84 14.46 10.68
N LYS A 54 4.41 13.28 10.92
CA LYS A 54 5.79 13.13 11.44
C LYS A 54 6.85 13.38 10.36
N MET A 55 6.52 13.18 9.09
CA MET A 55 7.43 13.28 7.94
C MET A 55 6.78 14.04 6.76
N PRO A 56 6.38 15.31 6.94
CA PRO A 56 5.49 16.03 6.01
C PRO A 56 6.08 16.28 4.62
N ASP A 57 7.38 16.25 4.47
CA ASP A 57 8.05 16.51 3.19
C ASP A 57 8.15 15.25 2.31
N VAL A 58 8.01 14.06 2.90
CA VAL A 58 8.22 12.78 2.19
C VAL A 58 7.21 12.54 1.07
N PRO A 59 5.90 12.80 1.23
CA PRO A 59 4.94 12.59 0.14
C PRO A 59 5.28 13.37 -1.14
N ALA A 60 5.70 14.63 -1.00
CA ALA A 60 6.11 15.46 -2.14
C ALA A 60 7.38 14.91 -2.83
N GLN A 61 8.34 14.40 -2.05
CA GLN A 61 9.57 13.80 -2.59
C GLN A 61 9.30 12.48 -3.33
N VAL A 62 8.46 11.60 -2.77
CA VAL A 62 8.03 10.36 -3.43
C VAL A 62 7.37 10.64 -4.78
N ARG A 63 6.48 11.64 -4.82
CA ARG A 63 5.83 12.07 -6.06
C ARG A 63 6.83 12.65 -7.06
N ALA A 64 7.80 13.46 -6.63
CA ALA A 64 8.84 14.04 -7.49
C ALA A 64 9.72 12.96 -8.14
N LEU A 65 9.85 11.78 -7.52
CA LEU A 65 10.54 10.60 -8.05
C LEU A 65 9.68 9.79 -9.05
N GLY A 66 8.45 10.22 -9.34
CA GLY A 66 7.59 9.59 -10.34
C GLY A 66 6.64 8.52 -9.80
N HIS A 67 6.55 8.36 -8.49
CA HIS A 67 5.65 7.40 -7.86
C HIS A 67 4.28 7.99 -7.54
N ARG A 68 3.30 7.12 -7.27
CA ARG A 68 1.95 7.51 -6.88
C ARG A 68 1.76 7.39 -5.38
N LEU A 69 0.87 8.25 -4.87
CA LEU A 69 0.46 8.21 -3.48
C LEU A 69 -0.96 7.67 -3.38
N GLY A 70 -1.21 6.92 -2.31
CA GLY A 70 -2.53 6.42 -1.95
C GLY A 70 -2.87 6.72 -0.50
N ASN A 71 -4.16 6.70 -0.20
CA ASN A 71 -4.68 6.91 1.14
C ASN A 71 -4.75 5.57 1.89
N HIS A 72 -4.14 5.51 3.09
CA HIS A 72 -4.18 4.34 3.97
C HIS A 72 -4.79 4.65 5.35
N THR A 73 -5.75 5.58 5.38
CA THR A 73 -6.42 6.13 6.57
C THR A 73 -5.50 6.98 7.45
N TRP A 74 -6.05 7.55 8.52
CA TRP A 74 -5.28 8.42 9.43
C TRP A 74 -4.55 7.64 10.51
N THR A 75 -5.24 6.72 11.20
CA THR A 75 -4.71 6.02 12.36
C THR A 75 -4.27 4.59 12.07
N HIS A 76 -4.59 4.04 10.90
CA HIS A 76 -4.45 2.60 10.64
C HIS A 76 -5.14 1.77 11.74
N PHE A 77 -6.44 2.06 11.99
CA PHE A 77 -7.18 1.48 13.09
C PHE A 77 -7.10 -0.05 13.11
N TYR A 78 -6.91 -0.63 14.29
CA TYR A 78 -6.76 -2.07 14.47
C TYR A 78 -7.97 -2.86 13.93
N ASN A 79 -7.72 -3.89 13.15
CA ASN A 79 -8.70 -4.66 12.37
C ASN A 79 -9.44 -3.84 11.29
N GLY A 80 -8.98 -2.63 10.98
CA GLY A 80 -9.44 -1.83 9.85
C GLY A 80 -10.77 -1.12 10.03
N LEU A 81 -11.27 -0.55 8.94
CA LEU A 81 -12.45 0.30 8.94
C LEU A 81 -13.75 -0.39 9.40
N PRO A 82 -14.02 -1.69 9.12
CA PRO A 82 -15.21 -2.34 9.67
C PRO A 82 -15.23 -2.33 11.20
N ALA A 83 -14.11 -2.68 11.84
CA ALA A 83 -14.01 -2.68 13.31
C ALA A 83 -14.10 -1.26 13.89
N GLN A 84 -13.54 -0.27 13.20
CA GLN A 84 -13.65 1.14 13.60
C GLN A 84 -15.10 1.62 13.55
N LEU A 85 -15.81 1.31 12.48
CA LEU A 85 -17.22 1.65 12.31
C LEU A 85 -18.11 0.99 13.39
N GLU A 86 -17.89 -0.31 13.65
CA GLU A 86 -18.58 -1.05 14.71
C GLU A 86 -18.34 -0.46 16.11
N SER A 87 -17.15 0.11 16.35
CA SER A 87 -16.84 0.82 17.60
C SER A 87 -17.39 2.23 17.69
N GLY A 88 -18.09 2.72 16.66
CA GLY A 88 -18.64 4.06 16.58
C GLY A 88 -17.62 5.12 16.14
N GLY A 89 -16.50 4.72 15.55
CA GLY A 89 -15.50 5.64 15.00
C GLY A 89 -15.92 6.26 13.67
N ASP A 90 -15.44 7.46 13.40
CA ASP A 90 -15.70 8.21 12.17
C ASP A 90 -14.69 7.82 11.07
N ILE A 91 -15.11 6.91 10.18
CA ILE A 91 -14.27 6.44 9.07
C ILE A 91 -14.17 7.47 7.93
N VAL A 92 -15.07 8.43 7.84
CA VAL A 92 -14.99 9.53 6.86
C VAL A 92 -13.88 10.50 7.28
N ASP A 93 -13.82 10.88 8.57
CA ASP A 93 -12.74 11.72 9.11
C ASP A 93 -11.35 11.06 8.91
N GLU A 94 -11.21 9.77 9.16
CA GLU A 94 -10.00 9.00 8.90
C GLU A 94 -9.47 9.18 7.46
N MET A 95 -10.38 9.14 6.52
CA MET A 95 -10.05 9.25 5.10
C MET A 95 -9.79 10.69 4.68
N MET A 96 -10.64 11.63 5.11
CA MET A 96 -10.57 13.06 4.73
C MET A 96 -9.33 13.75 5.26
N ARG A 97 -8.94 13.47 6.51
CA ARG A 97 -7.73 14.02 7.11
C ARG A 97 -6.48 13.61 6.33
N THR A 98 -6.37 12.33 5.99
CA THR A 98 -5.25 11.81 5.20
C THR A 98 -5.25 12.38 3.79
N ALA A 99 -6.42 12.43 3.13
CA ALA A 99 -6.55 13.01 1.79
C ALA A 99 -6.10 14.47 1.75
N GLY A 100 -6.36 15.25 2.81
CA GLY A 100 -5.93 16.63 2.94
C GLY A 100 -4.40 16.82 2.89
N LEU A 101 -3.62 15.81 3.30
CA LEU A 101 -2.17 15.80 3.25
C LEU A 101 -1.60 15.27 1.91
N LEU A 102 -2.43 14.61 1.09
CA LEU A 102 -2.06 13.95 -0.16
C LEU A 102 -2.49 14.72 -1.41
N SER A 103 -2.61 16.03 -1.34
CA SER A 103 -3.06 16.89 -2.45
C SER A 103 -2.21 16.71 -3.71
N GLY A 104 -2.85 16.87 -4.90
CA GLY A 104 -2.17 16.85 -6.21
C GLY A 104 -2.45 15.63 -7.08
N GLU A 105 -3.17 14.64 -6.60
CA GLU A 105 -3.74 13.54 -7.40
C GLU A 105 -5.14 13.92 -7.91
N GLN A 106 -5.50 13.47 -9.11
CA GLN A 106 -6.85 13.68 -9.65
C GLN A 106 -7.89 12.84 -8.90
N ALA A 107 -7.51 11.62 -8.52
CA ALA A 107 -8.23 10.76 -7.59
C ALA A 107 -7.19 9.91 -6.85
N LEU A 108 -7.28 9.89 -5.51
CA LEU A 108 -6.38 9.12 -4.66
C LEU A 108 -6.74 7.63 -4.73
N ALA A 109 -5.77 6.78 -4.98
CA ALA A 109 -5.92 5.37 -4.72
C ALA A 109 -6.15 5.14 -3.22
N PHE A 110 -7.04 4.21 -2.87
CA PHE A 110 -7.31 3.87 -1.49
C PHE A 110 -7.08 2.38 -1.23
N ARG A 111 -6.40 2.09 -0.12
CA ARG A 111 -6.27 0.74 0.41
C ARG A 111 -6.72 0.72 1.87
N PRO A 112 -7.68 -0.15 2.25
CA PRO A 112 -8.08 -0.29 3.64
C PRO A 112 -6.99 -0.98 4.46
N PRO A 113 -6.71 -0.52 5.69
CA PRO A 113 -5.84 -1.23 6.63
C PRO A 113 -6.23 -2.70 6.77
N TYR A 114 -5.24 -3.59 6.82
CA TYR A 114 -5.42 -5.05 6.87
C TYR A 114 -6.17 -5.67 5.67
N GLY A 115 -6.45 -4.89 4.61
CA GLY A 115 -7.35 -5.29 3.53
C GLY A 115 -8.81 -5.45 3.96
N ALA A 116 -9.16 -4.99 5.17
CA ALA A 116 -10.47 -5.17 5.78
C ALA A 116 -11.51 -4.25 5.12
N TRP A 117 -12.47 -4.87 4.45
CA TRP A 117 -13.50 -4.20 3.68
C TRP A 117 -14.82 -4.93 3.72
N ASN A 118 -15.93 -4.22 3.70
CA ASN A 118 -17.27 -4.77 3.53
C ASN A 118 -18.22 -3.74 2.89
N GLU A 119 -19.42 -4.19 2.52
CA GLU A 119 -20.44 -3.36 1.88
C GLU A 119 -20.85 -2.15 2.75
N GLN A 120 -20.98 -2.33 4.07
CA GLN A 120 -21.36 -1.25 4.99
C GLN A 120 -20.33 -0.10 5.00
N VAL A 121 -19.02 -0.42 4.98
CA VAL A 121 -17.96 0.58 4.85
C VAL A 121 -18.06 1.29 3.50
N ALA A 122 -18.30 0.55 2.42
CA ALA A 122 -18.49 1.14 1.09
C ALA A 122 -19.68 2.10 1.05
N GLU A 123 -20.82 1.73 1.64
CA GLU A 123 -22.01 2.57 1.72
C GLU A 123 -21.73 3.88 2.47
N VAL A 124 -21.13 3.80 3.66
CA VAL A 124 -20.80 4.99 4.48
C VAL A 124 -19.87 5.93 3.74
N LEU A 125 -18.78 5.42 3.15
CA LEU A 125 -17.82 6.28 2.43
C LEU A 125 -18.40 6.82 1.11
N ASN A 126 -19.27 6.09 0.44
CA ASN A 126 -19.91 6.54 -0.80
C ASN A 126 -21.05 7.55 -0.54
N ALA A 127 -21.55 7.65 0.68
CA ALA A 127 -22.56 8.65 1.05
C ALA A 127 -21.97 10.07 1.20
N ASP A 128 -20.65 10.20 1.28
CA ASP A 128 -19.98 11.50 1.34
C ASP A 128 -19.67 12.04 -0.05
N ASP A 129 -20.30 13.15 -0.43
CA ASP A 129 -20.23 13.76 -1.77
C ASP A 129 -18.84 14.37 -2.11
N ILE A 130 -17.97 14.56 -1.13
CA ILE A 130 -16.60 15.09 -1.31
C ILE A 130 -15.60 13.95 -1.37
N LEU A 131 -15.70 13.01 -0.44
CA LEU A 131 -14.78 11.91 -0.30
C LEU A 131 -14.87 10.91 -1.47
N ALA A 132 -16.10 10.49 -1.82
CA ALA A 132 -16.32 9.44 -2.80
C ALA A 132 -15.76 9.76 -4.20
N PRO A 133 -15.96 10.97 -4.79
CA PRO A 133 -15.37 11.30 -6.08
C PRO A 133 -13.86 11.52 -6.04
N ALA A 134 -13.29 11.84 -4.87
CA ALA A 134 -11.86 12.09 -4.70
C ALA A 134 -11.03 10.81 -4.57
N HIS A 135 -11.67 9.64 -4.51
CA HIS A 135 -10.98 8.37 -4.31
C HIS A 135 -11.36 7.30 -5.34
N VAL A 136 -10.45 6.36 -5.54
CA VAL A 136 -10.63 5.14 -6.34
C VAL A 136 -10.13 3.93 -5.55
N GLY A 137 -10.89 2.83 -5.61
CA GLY A 137 -10.61 1.58 -4.89
C GLY A 137 -11.86 0.95 -4.29
N PRO A 138 -11.73 0.09 -3.28
CA PRO A 138 -10.48 -0.22 -2.56
C PRO A 138 -9.55 -1.14 -3.36
N PHE A 139 -8.23 -0.96 -3.17
CA PHE A 139 -7.22 -1.84 -3.71
C PHE A 139 -6.73 -2.81 -2.63
N ASN A 140 -6.78 -4.09 -2.92
CA ASN A 140 -6.11 -5.13 -2.16
C ASN A 140 -4.95 -5.71 -2.99
N TRP A 141 -4.57 -6.94 -2.72
CA TRP A 141 -3.43 -7.62 -3.33
C TRP A 141 -3.73 -9.10 -3.55
N ASN A 142 -2.92 -9.76 -4.36
CA ASN A 142 -2.92 -11.20 -4.52
C ASN A 142 -1.50 -11.81 -4.46
N ILE A 143 -0.47 -10.96 -4.29
CA ILE A 143 0.92 -11.40 -4.09
C ILE A 143 1.42 -10.80 -2.77
N HIS A 144 1.82 -11.66 -1.81
CA HIS A 144 2.31 -11.21 -0.50
C HIS A 144 3.16 -12.25 0.20
N CYS A 145 4.00 -11.82 1.13
CA CYS A 145 4.89 -12.69 1.90
C CYS A 145 5.15 -12.19 3.33
N THR A 146 4.22 -11.45 3.92
CA THR A 146 4.27 -10.99 5.33
C THR A 146 5.62 -10.41 5.77
N ASP A 147 6.23 -9.55 4.94
CA ASP A 147 7.53 -8.91 5.17
C ASP A 147 7.63 -8.21 6.54
N TRP A 148 6.55 -7.56 7.00
CA TRP A 148 6.47 -6.96 8.32
C TRP A 148 6.76 -7.97 9.46
N LYS A 149 6.36 -9.25 9.30
CA LYS A 149 6.63 -10.31 10.27
C LYS A 149 8.08 -10.79 10.14
N SER A 150 8.58 -10.90 8.93
CA SER A 150 9.97 -11.28 8.65
C SER A 150 10.96 -10.33 9.34
N TRP A 151 10.67 -9.03 9.40
CA TRP A 151 11.50 -8.07 10.14
C TRP A 151 11.49 -8.35 11.65
N LEU A 152 10.35 -8.72 12.22
CA LEU A 152 10.27 -9.10 13.64
C LEU A 152 11.11 -10.35 13.92
N GLU A 153 11.10 -11.32 13.04
CA GLU A 153 11.84 -12.58 13.12
C GLU A 153 13.32 -12.43 12.72
N GLY A 154 13.72 -11.32 12.11
CA GLY A 154 15.09 -11.02 11.70
C GLY A 154 15.55 -11.80 10.46
N GLU A 155 14.61 -12.10 9.54
CA GLU A 155 14.90 -12.80 8.30
C GLU A 155 15.76 -11.96 7.35
N ASP A 156 16.50 -12.65 6.47
CA ASP A 156 17.31 -11.99 5.42
C ASP A 156 16.41 -11.44 4.29
N PRO A 157 16.59 -10.18 3.83
CA PRO A 157 15.80 -9.61 2.75
C PRO A 157 15.80 -10.40 1.45
N VAL A 158 16.86 -11.13 1.14
CA VAL A 158 16.95 -11.98 -0.05
C VAL A 158 16.04 -13.20 0.08
N ASP A 159 15.93 -13.77 1.28
CA ASP A 159 15.01 -14.88 1.54
C ASP A 159 13.55 -14.41 1.46
N VAL A 160 13.25 -13.24 2.02
CA VAL A 160 11.94 -12.60 1.91
C VAL A 160 11.62 -12.30 0.43
N ALA A 161 12.57 -11.75 -0.34
CA ALA A 161 12.40 -11.52 -1.78
C ALA A 161 12.13 -12.83 -2.55
N SER A 162 12.80 -13.91 -2.17
CA SER A 162 12.58 -15.23 -2.77
C SER A 162 11.18 -15.77 -2.52
N CYS A 163 10.60 -15.49 -1.34
CA CYS A 163 9.22 -15.81 -1.02
C CYS A 163 8.24 -15.02 -1.91
N PHE A 164 8.41 -13.71 -2.03
CA PHE A 164 7.59 -12.87 -2.94
C PHE A 164 7.70 -13.33 -4.39
N ARG A 165 8.91 -13.65 -4.86
CA ARG A 165 9.15 -14.19 -6.20
C ARG A 165 8.38 -15.49 -6.43
N ALA A 166 8.39 -16.39 -5.44
CA ALA A 166 7.68 -17.67 -5.55
C ALA A 166 6.16 -17.47 -5.64
N ASP A 167 5.60 -16.56 -4.83
CA ASP A 167 4.17 -16.25 -4.89
C ASP A 167 3.82 -15.53 -6.20
N ALA A 168 4.62 -14.57 -6.67
CA ALA A 168 4.44 -13.93 -7.98
C ALA A 168 4.41 -14.94 -9.14
N LYS A 169 5.31 -15.91 -9.13
CA LYS A 169 5.30 -16.99 -10.14
C LYS A 169 4.08 -17.88 -10.07
N LYS A 170 3.57 -18.15 -8.87
CA LYS A 170 2.34 -18.92 -8.65
C LYS A 170 1.12 -18.17 -9.16
N GLN A 171 1.04 -16.86 -8.92
CA GLN A 171 -0.10 -16.03 -9.34
C GLN A 171 -0.03 -15.68 -10.84
N GLY A 172 1.18 -15.56 -11.40
CA GLY A 172 1.42 -15.18 -12.79
C GLY A 172 1.22 -13.70 -13.10
N LYS A 173 0.55 -12.95 -12.24
CA LYS A 173 0.25 -11.52 -12.33
C LYS A 173 -0.30 -11.01 -11.00
N GLY A 174 -0.28 -9.70 -10.77
CA GLY A 174 -0.98 -9.18 -9.59
C GLY A 174 -0.45 -7.89 -9.02
N ILE A 175 -1.09 -7.50 -7.92
CA ILE A 175 -0.67 -6.42 -7.04
C ILE A 175 0.12 -7.03 -5.89
N VAL A 176 1.35 -6.55 -5.70
CA VAL A 176 2.25 -6.97 -4.63
C VAL A 176 2.05 -6.07 -3.42
N LEU A 177 1.80 -6.66 -2.25
CA LEU A 177 1.79 -5.97 -0.97
C LEU A 177 3.17 -6.03 -0.32
N LEU A 178 3.80 -4.88 -0.14
CA LEU A 178 5.02 -4.64 0.61
C LEU A 178 4.76 -3.57 1.66
N HIS A 179 5.65 -3.46 2.66
CA HIS A 179 5.57 -2.42 3.70
C HIS A 179 6.90 -1.68 3.78
N ASP A 180 6.89 -0.38 3.49
CA ASP A 180 8.08 0.48 3.62
C ASP A 180 8.27 1.02 5.05
N TYR A 181 7.24 0.88 5.88
CA TYR A 181 7.26 1.16 7.31
C TYR A 181 6.36 0.17 8.07
N THR A 182 5.99 0.54 9.28
CA THR A 182 5.05 -0.19 10.14
C THR A 182 4.12 0.81 10.80
N ALA A 183 2.83 0.72 10.54
CA ALA A 183 1.85 1.58 11.18
C ALA A 183 1.72 1.25 12.67
N GLU A 184 1.56 2.29 13.50
CA GLU A 184 1.28 2.13 14.92
C GLU A 184 -0.11 1.48 15.09
N ALA A 185 -0.14 0.20 15.44
CA ALA A 185 -1.37 -0.47 15.78
C ALA A 185 -1.60 -0.39 17.30
N HIS A 186 -2.71 0.19 17.73
CA HIS A 186 -3.04 0.40 19.15
C HIS A 186 -3.01 -0.86 20.05
N ASN A 187 -2.99 -2.05 19.47
CA ASN A 187 -3.02 -3.33 20.19
C ASN A 187 -1.76 -4.18 19.97
N ARG A 188 -0.69 -3.64 19.38
CA ARG A 188 0.61 -4.31 19.38
C ARG A 188 1.42 -3.89 20.60
N PRO A 189 2.19 -4.83 21.19
CA PRO A 189 3.20 -4.44 22.17
C PRO A 189 4.15 -3.41 21.57
N GLU A 190 4.37 -2.29 22.26
CA GLU A 190 5.27 -1.21 21.82
C GLU A 190 6.65 -1.75 21.39
N ARG A 191 7.15 -2.77 22.11
CA ARG A 191 8.42 -3.42 21.78
C ARG A 191 8.43 -4.05 20.39
N ASP A 192 7.33 -4.71 19.98
CA ASP A 192 7.27 -5.39 18.69
C ASP A 192 7.20 -4.37 17.56
N PHE A 193 6.45 -3.28 17.77
CA PHE A 193 6.41 -2.14 16.85
C PHE A 193 7.81 -1.53 16.64
N GLN A 194 8.52 -1.24 17.74
CA GLN A 194 9.87 -0.68 17.68
C GLN A 194 10.83 -1.63 16.95
N LEU A 195 10.81 -2.93 17.27
CA LEU A 195 11.65 -3.92 16.59
C LEU A 195 11.36 -4.02 15.09
N MET A 196 10.10 -4.00 14.70
CA MET A 196 9.72 -4.02 13.27
C MET A 196 10.20 -2.76 12.56
N ALA A 197 10.03 -1.59 13.17
CA ALA A 197 10.46 -0.32 12.61
C ALA A 197 12.00 -0.24 12.49
N GLU A 198 12.74 -0.67 13.54
CA GLU A 198 14.21 -0.65 13.56
C GLU A 198 14.83 -1.69 12.60
N ARG A 199 14.16 -2.82 12.39
CA ARG A 199 14.64 -3.91 11.54
C ARG A 199 14.07 -3.89 10.14
N ASN A 200 13.18 -2.94 9.82
CA ASN A 200 12.63 -2.83 8.48
C ASN A 200 13.75 -2.63 7.45
N ARG A 201 13.83 -3.53 6.48
CA ARG A 201 14.82 -3.55 5.40
C ARG A 201 14.11 -3.54 4.04
N ALA A 202 13.06 -2.75 3.90
CA ALA A 202 12.24 -2.70 2.69
C ALA A 202 13.04 -2.26 1.46
N ASP A 203 14.05 -1.41 1.63
CA ASP A 203 14.94 -0.99 0.54
C ASP A 203 15.81 -2.14 0.03
N GLU A 204 16.40 -2.95 0.93
CA GLU A 204 17.18 -4.13 0.55
C GLU A 204 16.31 -5.23 -0.06
N LEU A 205 15.11 -5.45 0.50
CA LEU A 205 14.11 -6.34 -0.08
C LEU A 205 13.77 -5.92 -1.51
N THR A 206 13.47 -4.65 -1.71
CA THR A 206 13.10 -4.11 -3.03
C THR A 206 14.23 -4.27 -4.05
N ARG A 207 15.49 -3.99 -3.63
CA ARG A 207 16.70 -4.16 -4.46
C ARG A 207 16.95 -5.62 -4.84
N ALA A 208 16.56 -6.57 -3.99
CA ALA A 208 16.64 -8.00 -4.31
C ALA A 208 15.47 -8.45 -5.19
N LEU A 209 14.26 -8.04 -4.87
CA LEU A 209 13.03 -8.52 -5.51
C LEU A 209 12.88 -8.06 -6.97
N VAL A 210 13.11 -6.77 -7.24
CA VAL A 210 12.88 -6.19 -8.58
C VAL A 210 13.67 -6.91 -9.67
N PRO A 211 15.00 -7.10 -9.55
CA PRO A 211 15.73 -7.82 -10.58
C PRO A 211 15.36 -9.31 -10.68
N MET A 212 14.94 -9.95 -9.58
CA MET A 212 14.44 -11.33 -9.61
C MET A 212 13.18 -11.46 -10.46
N LEU A 213 12.21 -10.53 -10.28
CA LEU A 213 10.97 -10.52 -11.04
C LEU A 213 11.20 -10.17 -12.51
N GLN A 214 12.11 -9.22 -12.81
CA GLN A 214 12.51 -8.91 -14.18
C GLN A 214 13.16 -10.11 -14.88
N ALA A 215 14.04 -10.83 -14.19
CA ALA A 215 14.67 -12.04 -14.72
C ALA A 215 13.69 -13.18 -14.99
N ASP A 216 12.57 -13.23 -14.26
CA ASP A 216 11.46 -14.17 -14.51
C ASP A 216 10.51 -13.70 -15.63
N GLY A 217 10.76 -12.52 -16.23
CA GLY A 217 10.00 -11.99 -17.36
C GLY A 217 8.79 -11.14 -16.97
N PHE A 218 8.61 -10.82 -15.69
CA PHE A 218 7.55 -9.92 -15.25
C PHE A 218 7.80 -8.48 -15.70
N ARG A 219 6.70 -7.77 -16.01
CA ARG A 219 6.69 -6.35 -16.36
C ARG A 219 5.99 -5.56 -15.26
N PHE A 220 6.65 -4.51 -14.79
CA PHE A 220 6.05 -3.59 -13.83
C PHE A 220 5.16 -2.58 -14.55
N VAL A 221 3.95 -2.39 -14.01
CA VAL A 221 2.95 -1.46 -14.55
C VAL A 221 2.35 -0.61 -13.43
N PRO A 222 1.85 0.60 -13.74
CA PRO A 222 1.16 1.44 -12.75
C PRO A 222 -0.09 0.77 -12.16
N LEU A 223 -0.44 1.14 -10.92
CA LEU A 223 -1.64 0.64 -10.25
C LEU A 223 -2.93 0.89 -11.05
N ALA A 224 -3.01 2.00 -11.77
CA ALA A 224 -4.14 2.33 -12.63
C ALA A 224 -4.44 1.25 -13.69
N THR A 225 -3.44 0.44 -14.07
CA THR A 225 -3.62 -0.68 -15.01
C THR A 225 -4.54 -1.77 -14.45
N ALA A 226 -4.67 -1.86 -13.12
CA ALA A 226 -5.56 -2.82 -12.47
C ALA A 226 -7.04 -2.37 -12.48
N LEU A 227 -7.32 -1.13 -12.85
CA LEU A 227 -8.68 -0.65 -13.05
C LEU A 227 -9.24 -1.24 -14.34
N LYS A 228 -10.44 -1.79 -14.28
CA LYS A 228 -11.16 -2.18 -15.49
C LYS A 228 -11.41 -0.95 -16.34
N SER A 229 -11.12 -1.01 -17.63
CA SER A 229 -11.62 -0.01 -18.56
C SER A 229 -13.15 0.04 -18.43
N PRO A 230 -13.78 1.23 -18.44
CA PRO A 230 -15.23 1.29 -18.52
C PRO A 230 -15.69 0.46 -19.72
N PRO A 231 -16.80 -0.28 -19.61
CA PRO A 231 -17.35 -0.98 -20.76
C PRO A 231 -17.58 0.02 -21.89
N GLU A 232 -17.11 -0.34 -23.11
CA GLU A 232 -17.32 0.45 -24.33
C GLU A 232 -18.80 0.63 -24.66
#